data_3673b43bb076f40a3283fef1bcd5b088
#
_entry.id   3673b43bb076f40a3283fef1bcd5b088
#
_cell.length_a   1.000
_cell.length_b   1.000
_cell.length_c   1.000
_cell.angle_alpha   90.00
_cell.angle_beta   90.00
_cell.angle_gamma   90.00
#
_symmetry.space_group_name_H-M   'P 1'
#
loop_
_entity.id
_entity.type
_entity.pdbx_description
1 polymer ?
#
loop_
_entity_poly.entity_id
_entity_poly.type
_entity_poly.pdbx_seq_one_letter_code
_entity_poly.pdbx_strand_id
1 'polypeptide(L)'
;HEQYTRNMVTGASNADLSVILIDARKGVIEQTKRHAYICSLLGIKQVVLAINKMDLIDYDESIFHQIHDDFLAFSNQLKFNTITPIPMSALKADNVVRRSANMTWFRGPTLMAMLETAPIPDLASDYGLRFPVQWVNRPHLDFRGFSGTVAAGTVKPGDDVRVLPSGATAKVQQIVLFEQTLESAQCGQAVTLTLDKEIDASRGDMIVSAKSPCEVSDQFEVELVWMASDQGF
;
A
#
# COMPACT_ATOMS: atom_id res chain seq x y z
N HIS A 1 6.70 18.44 14.41
CA HIS A 1 6.05 17.22 13.84
C HIS A 1 4.77 17.55 13.07
N GLU A 2 3.96 18.53 13.47
CA GLU A 2 2.71 18.88 12.74
C GLU A 2 2.96 19.31 11.29
N GLN A 3 4.09 19.96 11.01
CA GLN A 3 4.47 20.38 9.65
C GLN A 3 4.76 19.22 8.71
N TYR A 4 5.05 18.01 9.22
CA TYR A 4 5.41 16.84 8.42
C TYR A 4 4.24 15.90 8.13
N THR A 5 3.03 16.21 8.60
CA THR A 5 1.85 15.37 8.38
C THR A 5 1.56 15.16 6.88
N ARG A 6 1.79 16.18 6.04
CA ARG A 6 1.63 16.07 4.58
C ARG A 6 2.57 15.02 3.97
N ASN A 7 3.84 15.02 4.40
CA ASN A 7 4.83 14.04 3.92
C ASN A 7 4.46 12.62 4.36
N MET A 8 3.91 12.47 5.57
CA MET A 8 3.40 11.21 6.07
C MET A 8 2.25 10.68 5.20
N VAL A 9 1.29 11.53 4.83
CA VAL A 9 0.17 11.13 3.96
C VAL A 9 0.67 10.65 2.60
N THR A 10 1.62 11.36 1.99
CA THR A 10 2.21 10.94 0.71
C THR A 10 2.89 9.57 0.82
N GLY A 11 3.64 9.32 1.90
CA GLY A 11 4.27 8.02 2.13
C GLY A 11 3.26 6.91 2.44
N ALA A 12 2.24 7.22 3.23
CA ALA A 12 1.24 6.25 3.67
C ALA A 12 0.23 5.88 2.57
N SER A 13 0.05 6.71 1.53
CA SER A 13 -0.90 6.44 0.44
C SER A 13 -0.58 5.20 -0.40
N ASN A 14 0.66 4.72 -0.36
CA ASN A 14 1.11 3.52 -1.06
C ASN A 14 1.61 2.42 -0.10
N ALA A 15 1.24 2.49 1.18
CA ALA A 15 1.69 1.54 2.18
C ALA A 15 0.61 0.50 2.49
N ASP A 16 0.98 -0.77 2.50
CA ASP A 16 0.10 -1.89 2.88
C ASP A 16 0.02 -2.08 4.40
N LEU A 17 1.06 -1.62 5.12
CA LEU A 17 1.19 -1.71 6.55
C LEU A 17 1.78 -0.42 7.12
N SER A 18 1.35 -0.01 8.29
CA SER A 18 1.96 1.11 9.02
C SER A 18 2.61 0.67 10.32
N VAL A 19 3.77 1.27 10.62
CA VAL A 19 4.42 1.13 11.93
C VAL A 19 4.18 2.42 12.72
N ILE A 20 3.35 2.33 13.75
CA ILE A 20 3.06 3.45 14.66
C ILE A 20 3.98 3.34 15.87
N LEU A 21 4.85 4.33 16.03
CA LEU A 21 5.84 4.36 17.10
C LEU A 21 5.30 5.08 18.33
N ILE A 22 5.36 4.42 19.49
CA ILE A 22 4.98 4.98 20.79
C ILE A 22 6.19 5.00 21.72
N ASP A 23 6.44 6.12 22.39
CA ASP A 23 7.40 6.20 23.50
C ASP A 23 6.75 5.61 24.75
N ALA A 24 7.29 4.50 25.27
CA ALA A 24 6.73 3.77 26.41
C ALA A 24 6.57 4.64 27.69
N ARG A 25 7.35 5.70 27.82
CA ARG A 25 7.24 6.66 28.94
C ARG A 25 6.03 7.59 28.83
N LYS A 26 5.49 7.77 27.59
CA LYS A 26 4.43 8.76 27.30
C LYS A 26 3.10 8.13 26.99
N GLY A 27 3.08 6.86 26.57
CA GLY A 27 1.87 6.17 26.14
C GLY A 27 1.24 6.76 24.89
N VAL A 28 -0.06 6.57 24.74
CA VAL A 28 -0.84 7.03 23.58
C VAL A 28 -1.16 8.51 23.70
N ILE A 29 -0.45 9.33 22.95
CA ILE A 29 -0.63 10.79 22.90
C ILE A 29 -1.47 11.23 21.70
N GLU A 30 -1.95 12.49 21.69
CA GLU A 30 -2.79 13.01 20.60
C GLU A 30 -2.14 12.87 19.20
N GLN A 31 -0.82 13.03 19.10
CA GLN A 31 -0.12 12.82 17.85
C GLN A 31 -0.19 11.37 17.36
N THR A 32 -0.09 10.38 18.28
CA THR A 32 -0.26 8.96 17.98
C THR A 32 -1.65 8.70 17.39
N LYS A 33 -2.69 9.25 18.03
CA LYS A 33 -4.07 9.14 17.59
C LYS A 33 -4.28 9.75 16.21
N ARG A 34 -3.74 10.95 15.97
CA ARG A 34 -3.80 11.65 14.68
C ARG A 34 -3.15 10.81 13.56
N HIS A 35 -1.97 10.25 13.80
CA HIS A 35 -1.28 9.40 12.81
C HIS A 35 -2.08 8.12 12.53
N ALA A 36 -2.59 7.44 13.55
CA ALA A 36 -3.43 6.27 13.38
C ALA A 36 -4.70 6.58 12.58
N TYR A 37 -5.35 7.69 12.88
CA TYR A 37 -6.55 8.14 12.16
C TYR A 37 -6.25 8.36 10.66
N ILE A 38 -5.15 9.04 10.33
CA ILE A 38 -4.73 9.27 8.94
C ILE A 38 -4.43 7.93 8.23
N CYS A 39 -3.70 7.01 8.87
CA CYS A 39 -3.45 5.69 8.32
C CYS A 39 -4.75 4.93 8.00
N SER A 40 -5.74 5.02 8.91
CA SER A 40 -7.06 4.40 8.71
C SER A 40 -7.83 5.04 7.55
N LEU A 41 -7.82 6.37 7.41
CA LEU A 41 -8.45 7.09 6.29
C LEU A 41 -7.80 6.73 4.94
N LEU A 42 -6.48 6.54 4.91
CA LEU A 42 -5.75 6.14 3.71
C LEU A 42 -5.94 4.65 3.35
N GLY A 43 -6.77 3.94 4.10
CA GLY A 43 -7.11 2.56 3.79
C GLY A 43 -6.13 1.51 4.31
N ILE A 44 -5.09 1.89 5.07
CA ILE A 44 -4.17 0.93 5.68
C ILE A 44 -4.94 0.07 6.68
N LYS A 45 -4.86 -1.25 6.51
CA LYS A 45 -5.59 -2.21 7.34
C LYS A 45 -4.75 -2.88 8.41
N GLN A 46 -3.42 -2.84 8.27
CA GLN A 46 -2.49 -3.50 9.17
C GLN A 46 -1.63 -2.48 9.89
N VAL A 47 -1.55 -2.58 11.21
CA VAL A 47 -0.75 -1.71 12.06
C VAL A 47 0.19 -2.53 12.93
N VAL A 48 1.47 -2.18 12.91
CA VAL A 48 2.42 -2.59 13.94
C VAL A 48 2.51 -1.45 14.95
N LEU A 49 2.12 -1.74 16.19
CA LEU A 49 2.23 -0.80 17.29
C LEU A 49 3.59 -0.99 17.97
N ALA A 50 4.59 -0.24 17.54
CA ALA A 50 5.96 -0.34 18.04
C ALA A 50 6.11 0.48 19.34
N ILE A 51 6.00 -0.18 20.50
CA ILE A 51 6.14 0.44 21.82
C ILE A 51 7.63 0.49 22.14
N ASN A 52 8.23 1.64 21.83
CA ASN A 52 9.69 1.84 21.88
C ASN A 52 10.14 2.46 23.19
N LYS A 53 11.45 2.35 23.44
CA LYS A 53 12.14 2.83 24.64
C LYS A 53 11.76 2.06 25.91
N MET A 54 11.47 0.78 25.75
CA MET A 54 11.22 -0.13 26.87
C MET A 54 12.40 -0.17 27.88
N ASP A 55 13.61 0.06 27.39
CA ASP A 55 14.83 0.18 28.21
C ASP A 55 14.79 1.36 29.21
N LEU A 56 13.94 2.35 28.99
CA LEU A 56 13.80 3.52 29.88
C LEU A 56 12.68 3.36 30.92
N ILE A 57 12.00 2.22 30.91
CA ILE A 57 10.96 1.84 31.87
C ILE A 57 11.21 0.42 32.42
N ASP A 58 12.49 0.02 32.48
CA ASP A 58 12.93 -1.26 33.01
C ASP A 58 12.22 -2.49 32.38
N TYR A 59 11.81 -2.37 31.11
CA TYR A 59 11.14 -3.42 30.33
C TYR A 59 9.82 -3.91 30.97
N ASP A 60 9.10 -3.03 31.64
CA ASP A 60 7.89 -3.35 32.40
C ASP A 60 6.76 -3.84 31.48
N GLU A 61 6.33 -5.08 31.76
CA GLU A 61 5.24 -5.74 31.02
C GLU A 61 3.89 -5.06 31.24
N SER A 62 3.62 -4.54 32.43
CA SER A 62 2.33 -3.91 32.77
C SER A 62 2.13 -2.61 31.99
N ILE A 63 3.18 -1.82 31.83
CA ILE A 63 3.14 -0.58 31.03
C ILE A 63 2.91 -0.90 29.56
N PHE A 64 3.54 -1.96 29.05
CA PHE A 64 3.28 -2.42 27.68
C PHE A 64 1.81 -2.76 27.46
N HIS A 65 1.22 -3.55 28.34
CA HIS A 65 -0.19 -3.94 28.24
C HIS A 65 -1.12 -2.73 28.36
N GLN A 66 -0.86 -1.82 29.29
CA GLN A 66 -1.64 -0.60 29.45
C GLN A 66 -1.64 0.24 28.14
N ILE A 67 -0.46 0.47 27.53
CA ILE A 67 -0.36 1.23 26.27
C ILE A 67 -1.09 0.53 25.14
N HIS A 68 -0.99 -0.79 25.07
CA HIS A 68 -1.72 -1.59 24.07
C HIS A 68 -3.23 -1.43 24.23
N ASP A 69 -3.74 -1.59 25.45
CA ASP A 69 -5.18 -1.49 25.75
C ASP A 69 -5.72 -0.08 25.49
N ASP A 70 -4.96 0.96 25.85
CA ASP A 70 -5.29 2.37 25.57
C ASP A 70 -5.38 2.62 24.06
N PHE A 71 -4.45 2.04 23.29
CA PHE A 71 -4.50 2.16 21.84
C PHE A 71 -5.66 1.38 21.23
N LEU A 72 -5.95 0.19 21.70
CA LEU A 72 -7.09 -0.60 21.24
C LEU A 72 -8.42 0.12 21.53
N ALA A 73 -8.59 0.67 22.74
CA ALA A 73 -9.80 1.43 23.10
C ALA A 73 -10.04 2.61 22.15
N PHE A 74 -8.98 3.32 21.79
CA PHE A 74 -9.04 4.42 20.82
C PHE A 74 -9.33 3.89 19.40
N SER A 75 -8.66 2.81 18.98
CA SER A 75 -8.70 2.32 17.60
C SER A 75 -9.98 1.57 17.22
N ASN A 76 -10.87 1.28 18.15
CA ASN A 76 -12.17 0.63 17.91
C ASN A 76 -13.04 1.36 16.88
N GLN A 77 -12.87 2.67 16.74
CA GLN A 77 -13.57 3.48 15.74
C GLN A 77 -12.85 3.55 14.40
N LEU A 78 -11.64 2.97 14.29
CA LEU A 78 -10.82 2.98 13.09
C LEU A 78 -11.01 1.68 12.29
N LYS A 79 -10.71 1.74 11.00
CA LYS A 79 -10.94 0.63 10.07
C LYS A 79 -9.72 -0.32 9.97
N PHE A 80 -9.01 -0.57 11.08
CA PHE A 80 -7.91 -1.53 11.11
C PHE A 80 -8.41 -2.97 11.24
N ASN A 81 -7.82 -3.89 10.49
CA ASN A 81 -8.09 -5.32 10.58
C ASN A 81 -7.17 -6.00 11.60
N THR A 82 -5.92 -5.54 11.66
CA THR A 82 -4.90 -6.15 12.51
C THR A 82 -4.05 -5.08 13.18
N ILE A 83 -3.88 -5.20 14.49
CA ILE A 83 -2.98 -4.38 15.29
C ILE A 83 -2.04 -5.34 16.03
N THR A 84 -0.75 -5.28 15.71
CA THR A 84 0.28 -6.14 16.31
C THR A 84 1.18 -5.31 17.21
N PRO A 85 1.05 -5.41 18.54
CA PRO A 85 1.91 -4.67 19.46
C PRO A 85 3.27 -5.36 19.58
N ILE A 86 4.34 -4.58 19.52
CA ILE A 86 5.71 -5.06 19.69
C ILE A 86 6.44 -4.15 20.67
N PRO A 87 6.81 -4.66 21.87
CA PRO A 87 7.65 -3.94 22.81
C PRO A 87 9.10 -3.98 22.30
N MET A 88 9.75 -2.82 22.24
CA MET A 88 11.09 -2.73 21.68
C MET A 88 11.97 -1.66 22.32
N SER A 89 13.27 -1.78 22.15
CA SER A 89 14.22 -0.69 22.29
C SER A 89 15.03 -0.57 21.01
N ALA A 90 14.76 0.46 20.22
CA ALA A 90 15.51 0.72 18.99
C ALA A 90 16.99 1.01 19.30
N LEU A 91 17.28 1.67 20.42
CA LEU A 91 18.64 1.99 20.85
C LEU A 91 19.46 0.74 21.22
N LYS A 92 18.82 -0.24 21.90
CA LYS A 92 19.46 -1.49 22.32
C LYS A 92 19.27 -2.62 21.32
N ALA A 93 18.53 -2.37 20.23
CA ALA A 93 18.10 -3.34 19.23
C ALA A 93 17.21 -4.49 19.78
N ASP A 94 16.62 -4.30 20.97
CA ASP A 94 15.71 -5.27 21.58
C ASP A 94 14.43 -5.41 20.75
N ASN A 95 14.07 -6.64 20.38
CA ASN A 95 12.91 -7.00 19.55
C ASN A 95 12.84 -6.28 18.17
N VAL A 96 13.95 -5.71 17.70
CA VAL A 96 14.05 -5.15 16.34
C VAL A 96 14.33 -6.28 15.34
N VAL A 97 15.51 -6.87 15.39
CA VAL A 97 15.93 -8.01 14.55
C VAL A 97 15.93 -9.32 15.34
N ARG A 98 16.36 -9.26 16.60
CA ARG A 98 16.46 -10.43 17.49
C ARG A 98 15.59 -10.23 18.72
N ARG A 99 15.11 -11.32 19.26
CA ARG A 99 14.35 -11.29 20.51
C ARG A 99 15.19 -10.75 21.65
N SER A 100 14.58 -9.92 22.48
CA SER A 100 15.23 -9.38 23.67
C SER A 100 15.35 -10.42 24.78
N ALA A 101 16.51 -10.47 25.42
CA ALA A 101 16.68 -11.23 26.65
C ALA A 101 16.04 -10.56 27.86
N ASN A 102 15.77 -9.24 27.77
CA ASN A 102 15.18 -8.45 28.85
C ASN A 102 13.63 -8.52 28.87
N MET A 103 13.01 -8.95 27.77
CA MET A 103 11.56 -9.08 27.62
C MET A 103 11.16 -10.53 27.36
N THR A 104 11.55 -11.44 28.25
CA THR A 104 11.27 -12.89 28.13
C THR A 104 9.79 -13.24 28.19
N TRP A 105 8.98 -12.33 28.71
CA TRP A 105 7.52 -12.43 28.75
C TRP A 105 6.89 -12.23 27.35
N PHE A 106 7.53 -11.48 26.45
CA PHE A 106 7.01 -11.26 25.11
C PHE A 106 7.27 -12.45 24.19
N ARG A 107 6.21 -13.02 23.62
CA ARG A 107 6.25 -14.19 22.74
C ARG A 107 5.98 -13.87 21.28
N GLY A 108 5.65 -12.61 20.97
CA GLY A 108 5.36 -12.16 19.61
C GLY A 108 6.56 -12.12 18.68
N PRO A 109 6.38 -11.70 17.44
CA PRO A 109 7.45 -11.53 16.45
C PRO A 109 8.35 -10.34 16.80
N THR A 110 9.56 -10.33 16.27
CA THR A 110 10.37 -9.10 16.20
C THR A 110 9.82 -8.17 15.12
N LEU A 111 10.22 -6.89 15.16
CA LEU A 111 9.77 -5.94 14.13
C LEU A 111 10.13 -6.41 12.72
N MET A 112 11.37 -6.84 12.50
CA MET A 112 11.80 -7.33 11.17
C MET A 112 11.03 -8.59 10.75
N ALA A 113 10.89 -9.57 11.64
CA ALA A 113 10.11 -10.76 11.33
C ALA A 113 8.66 -10.43 10.96
N MET A 114 8.04 -9.45 11.65
CA MET A 114 6.69 -9.00 11.32
C MET A 114 6.64 -8.34 9.94
N LEU A 115 7.61 -7.47 9.61
CA LEU A 115 7.65 -6.79 8.32
C LEU A 115 7.90 -7.76 7.14
N GLU A 116 8.75 -8.78 7.35
CA GLU A 116 9.07 -9.77 6.33
C GLU A 116 7.93 -10.78 6.08
N THR A 117 7.07 -11.01 7.08
CA THR A 117 6.01 -12.02 7.01
C THR A 117 4.60 -11.42 6.99
N ALA A 118 4.46 -10.10 7.03
CA ALA A 118 3.17 -9.44 6.99
C ALA A 118 2.41 -9.85 5.72
N PRO A 119 1.18 -10.38 5.85
CA PRO A 119 0.39 -10.72 4.67
C PRO A 119 0.03 -9.43 3.94
N ILE A 120 0.50 -9.28 2.72
CA ILE A 120 0.05 -8.21 1.82
C ILE A 120 -1.23 -8.71 1.16
N PRO A 121 -2.39 -8.09 1.41
CA PRO A 121 -3.62 -8.51 0.75
C PRO A 121 -3.44 -8.34 -0.76
N ASP A 122 -3.54 -9.42 -1.49
CA ASP A 122 -3.63 -9.34 -2.96
C ASP A 122 -5.05 -8.89 -3.37
N LEU A 123 -5.41 -7.67 -2.94
CA LEU A 123 -6.70 -7.05 -3.27
C LEU A 123 -6.88 -6.86 -4.78
N ALA A 124 -5.80 -6.99 -5.52
CA ALA A 124 -5.78 -6.78 -6.95
C ALA A 124 -6.01 -8.07 -7.75
N SER A 125 -5.87 -9.27 -7.15
CA SER A 125 -6.02 -10.55 -7.87
C SER A 125 -7.46 -10.84 -8.28
N ASP A 126 -8.44 -10.40 -7.49
CA ASP A 126 -9.87 -10.67 -7.72
C ASP A 126 -10.47 -9.76 -8.80
N TYR A 127 -9.78 -8.69 -9.14
CA TYR A 127 -10.16 -7.81 -10.24
C TYR A 127 -9.42 -8.25 -11.51
N GLY A 128 -10.11 -8.33 -12.64
CA GLY A 128 -9.43 -8.53 -13.92
C GLY A 128 -8.38 -7.45 -14.18
N LEU A 129 -7.59 -7.60 -15.23
CA LEU A 129 -6.53 -6.64 -15.59
C LEU A 129 -7.01 -5.18 -15.48
N ARG A 130 -6.21 -4.35 -14.80
CA ARG A 130 -6.28 -2.88 -14.78
C ARG A 130 -4.89 -2.32 -15.07
N PHE A 131 -4.74 -1.69 -16.21
CA PHE A 131 -3.45 -1.22 -16.69
C PHE A 131 -3.58 0.22 -17.20
N PRO A 132 -3.34 1.22 -16.32
CA PRO A 132 -3.31 2.62 -16.72
C PRO A 132 -2.15 2.88 -17.68
N VAL A 133 -2.42 3.47 -18.83
CA VAL A 133 -1.40 3.85 -19.81
C VAL A 133 -0.70 5.13 -19.33
N GLN A 134 0.57 5.00 -18.99
CA GLN A 134 1.40 6.13 -18.53
C GLN A 134 2.19 6.76 -19.67
N TRP A 135 2.56 5.97 -20.67
CA TRP A 135 3.31 6.41 -21.82
C TRP A 135 3.06 5.49 -23.02
N VAL A 136 3.01 6.11 -24.21
CA VAL A 136 2.94 5.37 -25.48
C VAL A 136 4.32 5.40 -26.11
N ASN A 137 4.96 4.25 -26.19
CA ASN A 137 6.29 4.07 -26.73
C ASN A 137 6.24 3.69 -28.20
N ARG A 138 6.88 4.49 -29.05
CA ARG A 138 6.92 4.28 -30.52
C ARG A 138 8.32 4.59 -31.05
N PRO A 139 9.33 3.77 -30.75
CA PRO A 139 10.73 4.01 -31.15
C PRO A 139 10.93 3.91 -32.67
N HIS A 140 10.10 3.13 -33.35
CA HIS A 140 10.09 2.96 -34.82
C HIS A 140 8.67 2.62 -35.30
N LEU A 141 8.47 2.60 -36.62
CA LEU A 141 7.13 2.45 -37.23
C LEU A 141 6.46 1.10 -36.95
N ASP A 142 7.26 0.04 -36.74
CA ASP A 142 6.76 -1.32 -36.53
C ASP A 142 6.51 -1.66 -35.06
N PHE A 143 6.75 -0.74 -34.12
CA PHE A 143 6.54 -0.95 -32.71
C PHE A 143 5.65 0.12 -32.12
N ARG A 144 4.55 -0.32 -31.50
CA ARG A 144 3.70 0.52 -30.65
C ARG A 144 3.44 -0.19 -29.34
N GLY A 145 4.03 0.34 -28.28
CA GLY A 145 3.90 -0.20 -26.92
C GLY A 145 3.20 0.78 -25.99
N PHE A 146 2.38 0.24 -25.11
CA PHE A 146 1.70 0.98 -24.05
C PHE A 146 2.39 0.65 -22.74
N SER A 147 3.10 1.61 -22.17
CA SER A 147 3.87 1.44 -20.94
C SER A 147 3.07 1.92 -19.74
N GLY A 148 3.12 1.16 -18.65
CA GLY A 148 2.42 1.44 -17.40
C GLY A 148 2.78 0.44 -16.31
N THR A 149 2.13 0.59 -15.17
CA THR A 149 2.20 -0.38 -14.07
C THR A 149 0.87 -1.14 -14.00
N VAL A 150 0.91 -2.45 -13.89
CA VAL A 150 -0.29 -3.26 -13.66
C VAL A 150 -0.88 -2.86 -12.31
N ALA A 151 -2.04 -2.20 -12.33
CA ALA A 151 -2.70 -1.73 -11.11
C ALA A 151 -3.55 -2.82 -10.43
N ALA A 152 -4.05 -3.79 -11.21
CA ALA A 152 -4.77 -4.94 -10.69
C ALA A 152 -4.77 -6.10 -11.69
N GLY A 153 -4.94 -7.31 -11.17
CA GLY A 153 -5.01 -8.54 -11.93
C GLY A 153 -3.67 -8.98 -12.51
N THR A 154 -3.77 -9.89 -13.46
CA THR A 154 -2.63 -10.44 -14.20
C THR A 154 -2.92 -10.35 -15.69
N VAL A 155 -1.89 -10.18 -16.51
CA VAL A 155 -1.98 -10.15 -17.95
C VAL A 155 -1.02 -11.16 -18.59
N LYS A 156 -1.45 -11.81 -19.67
CA LYS A 156 -0.66 -12.75 -20.46
C LYS A 156 -0.78 -12.40 -21.95
N PRO A 157 0.21 -12.75 -22.77
CA PRO A 157 0.04 -12.73 -24.22
C PRO A 157 -1.17 -13.56 -24.64
N GLY A 158 -1.99 -13.06 -25.55
CA GLY A 158 -3.23 -13.67 -26.01
C GLY A 158 -4.49 -13.25 -25.25
N ASP A 159 -4.36 -12.55 -24.12
CA ASP A 159 -5.51 -12.07 -23.37
C ASP A 159 -6.31 -11.02 -24.14
N ASP A 160 -7.64 -11.16 -24.09
CA ASP A 160 -8.57 -10.19 -24.65
C ASP A 160 -8.67 -8.96 -23.74
N VAL A 161 -8.38 -7.80 -24.29
CA VAL A 161 -8.39 -6.52 -23.57
C VAL A 161 -9.31 -5.51 -24.25
N ARG A 162 -9.72 -4.52 -23.46
CA ARG A 162 -10.47 -3.35 -23.90
C ARG A 162 -9.77 -2.08 -23.45
N VAL A 163 -9.71 -1.09 -24.32
CA VAL A 163 -9.20 0.24 -23.98
C VAL A 163 -10.36 1.14 -23.59
N LEU A 164 -10.25 1.81 -22.45
CA LEU A 164 -11.23 2.76 -21.96
C LEU A 164 -10.65 4.17 -22.02
N PRO A 165 -11.46 5.20 -22.36
CA PRO A 165 -12.92 5.16 -22.52
C PRO A 165 -13.39 4.73 -23.94
N SER A 166 -12.51 4.56 -24.93
CA SER A 166 -12.91 4.32 -26.34
C SER A 166 -13.73 3.04 -26.54
N GLY A 167 -13.57 2.03 -25.67
CA GLY A 167 -14.21 0.73 -25.80
C GLY A 167 -13.56 -0.19 -26.84
N ALA A 168 -12.50 0.23 -27.52
CA ALA A 168 -11.80 -0.56 -28.52
C ALA A 168 -11.22 -1.85 -27.94
N THR A 169 -11.32 -2.96 -28.66
CA THR A 169 -10.87 -4.29 -28.20
C THR A 169 -9.68 -4.80 -29.00
N ALA A 170 -8.76 -5.45 -28.33
CA ALA A 170 -7.59 -6.12 -28.92
C ALA A 170 -7.17 -7.33 -28.11
N LYS A 171 -6.10 -8.01 -28.59
CA LYS A 171 -5.38 -9.02 -27.81
C LYS A 171 -4.00 -8.49 -27.43
N VAL A 172 -3.55 -8.85 -26.23
CA VAL A 172 -2.16 -8.61 -25.84
C VAL A 172 -1.26 -9.48 -26.72
N GLN A 173 -0.36 -8.86 -27.46
CA GLN A 173 0.57 -9.55 -28.33
C GLN A 173 1.82 -9.95 -27.54
N GLN A 174 2.44 -9.02 -26.84
CA GLN A 174 3.63 -9.23 -26.03
C GLN A 174 3.61 -8.38 -24.78
N ILE A 175 4.33 -8.84 -23.78
CA ILE A 175 4.65 -8.08 -22.54
C ILE A 175 6.15 -7.88 -22.54
N VAL A 176 6.59 -6.63 -22.59
CA VAL A 176 8.00 -6.26 -22.70
C VAL A 176 8.47 -5.59 -21.39
N LEU A 177 9.58 -6.08 -20.85
CA LEU A 177 10.28 -5.49 -19.72
C LEU A 177 11.74 -5.25 -20.12
N PHE A 178 12.13 -3.98 -20.32
CA PHE A 178 13.39 -3.60 -20.94
C PHE A 178 13.56 -4.28 -22.32
N GLU A 179 14.53 -5.20 -22.47
CA GLU A 179 14.80 -5.96 -23.69
C GLU A 179 14.25 -7.41 -23.68
N GLN A 180 13.50 -7.76 -22.63
CA GLN A 180 12.96 -9.12 -22.43
C GLN A 180 11.45 -9.15 -22.63
N THR A 181 10.97 -10.26 -23.18
CA THR A 181 9.55 -10.59 -23.21
C THR A 181 9.19 -11.47 -22.02
N LEU A 182 8.06 -11.16 -21.39
CA LEU A 182 7.54 -11.92 -20.25
C LEU A 182 6.36 -12.79 -20.68
N GLU A 183 6.21 -13.94 -20.04
CA GLU A 183 5.05 -14.83 -20.20
C GLU A 183 3.81 -14.31 -19.46
N SER A 184 4.01 -13.49 -18.43
CA SER A 184 2.92 -12.82 -17.69
C SER A 184 3.45 -11.60 -16.93
N ALA A 185 2.55 -10.68 -16.61
CA ALA A 185 2.81 -9.61 -15.65
C ALA A 185 1.64 -9.50 -14.67
N GLN A 186 1.96 -9.21 -13.42
CA GLN A 186 0.99 -9.13 -12.32
C GLN A 186 1.02 -7.75 -11.65
N CYS A 187 0.05 -7.50 -10.80
CA CYS A 187 -0.07 -6.25 -10.04
C CYS A 187 1.27 -5.79 -9.46
N GLY A 188 1.55 -4.49 -9.58
CA GLY A 188 2.79 -3.85 -9.15
C GLY A 188 3.93 -3.87 -10.18
N GLN A 189 3.85 -4.69 -11.23
CA GLN A 189 4.90 -4.74 -12.26
C GLN A 189 4.73 -3.63 -13.31
N ALA A 190 5.81 -2.88 -13.54
CA ALA A 190 5.89 -1.88 -14.60
C ALA A 190 6.35 -2.56 -15.90
N VAL A 191 5.52 -2.56 -16.93
CA VAL A 191 5.76 -3.24 -18.20
C VAL A 191 5.27 -2.42 -19.39
N THR A 192 5.62 -2.86 -20.60
CA THR A 192 5.07 -2.36 -21.85
C THR A 192 4.25 -3.46 -22.51
N LEU A 193 2.98 -3.18 -22.80
CA LEU A 193 2.10 -4.08 -23.53
C LEU A 193 2.11 -3.69 -25.02
N THR A 194 2.24 -4.67 -25.92
CA THR A 194 1.92 -4.51 -27.34
C THR A 194 0.61 -5.20 -27.64
N LEU A 195 -0.13 -4.67 -28.61
CA LEU A 195 -1.43 -5.22 -28.99
C LEU A 195 -1.39 -5.74 -30.42
N ASP A 196 -2.25 -6.68 -30.74
CA ASP A 196 -2.36 -7.32 -32.06
C ASP A 196 -2.93 -6.41 -33.15
N LYS A 197 -3.47 -5.26 -32.75
CA LYS A 197 -4.05 -4.24 -33.65
C LYS A 197 -3.54 -2.85 -33.28
N GLU A 198 -3.48 -1.99 -34.27
CA GLU A 198 -3.35 -0.57 -33.99
C GLU A 198 -4.65 -0.04 -33.36
N ILE A 199 -4.54 0.40 -32.11
CA ILE A 199 -5.63 1.01 -31.37
C ILE A 199 -5.20 2.40 -30.94
N ASP A 200 -6.11 3.35 -31.05
CA ASP A 200 -5.88 4.67 -30.53
C ASP A 200 -6.07 4.64 -29.01
N ALA A 201 -4.94 4.62 -28.33
CA ALA A 201 -4.85 4.72 -26.87
C ALA A 201 -3.73 5.68 -26.52
N SER A 202 -3.98 6.51 -25.52
CA SER A 202 -3.12 7.60 -25.10
C SER A 202 -2.78 7.49 -23.62
N ARG A 203 -1.84 8.32 -23.17
CA ARG A 203 -1.60 8.48 -21.73
C ARG A 203 -2.88 8.93 -21.03
N GLY A 204 -3.24 8.23 -19.95
CA GLY A 204 -4.46 8.46 -19.18
C GLY A 204 -5.56 7.45 -19.49
N ASP A 205 -5.51 6.77 -20.64
CA ASP A 205 -6.44 5.68 -20.94
C ASP A 205 -6.12 4.46 -20.10
N MET A 206 -7.09 3.55 -20.00
CA MET A 206 -6.92 2.31 -19.24
C MET A 206 -7.15 1.09 -20.11
N ILE A 207 -6.18 0.17 -20.11
CA ILE A 207 -6.33 -1.15 -20.72
C ILE A 207 -6.87 -2.09 -19.63
N VAL A 208 -8.02 -2.71 -19.90
CA VAL A 208 -8.70 -3.59 -18.95
C VAL A 208 -8.99 -4.96 -19.55
N SER A 209 -9.19 -5.96 -18.69
CA SER A 209 -9.68 -7.26 -19.16
C SER A 209 -11.03 -7.10 -19.87
N ALA A 210 -11.17 -7.65 -21.06
CA ALA A 210 -12.43 -7.63 -21.80
C ALA A 210 -13.54 -8.41 -21.08
N LYS A 211 -13.16 -9.42 -20.26
CA LYS A 211 -14.11 -10.24 -19.49
C LYS A 211 -14.61 -9.56 -18.21
N SER A 212 -13.87 -8.58 -17.71
CA SER A 212 -14.21 -7.85 -16.49
C SER A 212 -13.89 -6.35 -16.69
N PRO A 213 -14.62 -5.64 -17.58
CA PRO A 213 -14.38 -4.22 -17.84
C PRO A 213 -14.72 -3.38 -16.60
N CYS A 214 -14.07 -2.22 -16.49
CA CYS A 214 -14.47 -1.19 -15.51
C CYS A 214 -15.70 -0.43 -16.01
N GLU A 215 -16.47 0.07 -15.08
CA GLU A 215 -17.43 1.12 -15.37
C GLU A 215 -16.70 2.45 -15.62
N VAL A 216 -17.21 3.22 -16.56
CA VAL A 216 -16.78 4.58 -16.85
C VAL A 216 -17.88 5.52 -16.37
N SER A 217 -17.58 6.39 -15.42
CA SER A 217 -18.54 7.31 -14.82
C SER A 217 -17.94 8.72 -14.73
N ASP A 218 -18.80 9.71 -14.71
CA ASP A 218 -18.48 11.10 -14.44
C ASP A 218 -18.95 11.56 -13.04
N GLN A 219 -19.53 10.63 -12.27
CA GLN A 219 -19.99 10.87 -10.90
C GLN A 219 -19.36 9.88 -9.93
N PHE A 220 -18.77 10.41 -8.87
CA PHE A 220 -18.05 9.62 -7.87
C PHE A 220 -18.42 10.08 -6.47
N GLU A 221 -18.56 9.13 -5.54
CA GLU A 221 -18.54 9.38 -4.11
C GLU A 221 -17.09 9.12 -3.61
N VAL A 222 -16.51 10.09 -2.90
CA VAL A 222 -15.11 10.02 -2.46
C VAL A 222 -14.96 10.44 -1.01
N GLU A 223 -14.01 9.82 -0.30
CA GLU A 223 -13.53 10.29 1.00
C GLU A 223 -12.32 11.22 0.75
N LEU A 224 -12.40 12.46 1.24
CA LEU A 224 -11.34 13.45 1.06
C LEU A 224 -10.60 13.70 2.37
N VAL A 225 -9.27 13.72 2.32
CA VAL A 225 -8.41 14.22 3.40
C VAL A 225 -7.91 15.61 3.03
N TRP A 226 -8.52 16.64 3.64
CA TRP A 226 -8.13 18.02 3.37
C TRP A 226 -6.84 18.38 4.11
N MET A 227 -5.81 18.80 3.36
CA MET A 227 -4.45 19.00 3.87
C MET A 227 -4.04 20.48 4.03
N ALA A 228 -4.84 21.41 3.52
CA ALA A 228 -4.56 22.84 3.67
C ALA A 228 -5.13 23.37 4.99
N SER A 229 -4.37 24.24 5.67
CA SER A 229 -4.77 24.85 6.94
C SER A 229 -5.57 26.16 6.76
N ASP A 230 -5.46 26.77 5.60
CA ASP A 230 -5.84 28.16 5.34
C ASP A 230 -7.06 28.32 4.44
N GLN A 231 -7.60 27.24 3.92
CA GLN A 231 -8.83 27.25 3.13
C GLN A 231 -9.72 26.08 3.56
N GLY A 232 -10.82 26.38 4.23
CA GLY A 232 -11.94 25.46 4.39
C GLY A 232 -12.85 25.52 3.16
N PHE A 233 -13.67 24.48 2.96
CA PHE A 233 -14.79 24.54 2.03
C PHE A 233 -15.83 25.54 2.51
#